data_e0cee36359768aec23a3665fd4d9b364
#
_entry.id   e0cee36359768aec23a3665fd4d9b364
#
_cell.length_a   1.000
_cell.length_b   1.000
_cell.length_c   1.000
_cell.angle_alpha   90.00
_cell.angle_beta   90.00
_cell.angle_gamma   90.00
#
_symmetry.space_group_name_H-M   'P 1'
#
loop_
_entity.id
_entity.type
_entity.pdbx_description
1 polymer ?
#
loop_
_entity_poly.entity_id
_entity_poly.type
_entity_poly.pdbx_seq_one_letter_code
_entity_poly.pdbx_strand_id
1 'polypeptide(L)'
;MPMKMTTLIRAATPDVVYLINDAQKSYTEIDTNKTREQLEKTRGKREPWTVKKLGKETVNGYSCEHVLITRGDDAKSELEWWTSKDVAGLNYESMRGLMRRNADNDEGIMKAVRDAGADGFAVKMITREKGNLNPVMTMEISKVEKKSVPAALFEIPAGYKKAEGMMGAMGVASPEVQEQMRKAMENMTPEQRKQMEEMMQRQQPK
;
A
#
# COMPACT_ATOMS: atom_id res chain seq x y z
N MET A 1 2.96 -18.65 -13.51
CA MET A 1 3.36 -18.97 -12.12
C MET A 1 2.96 -17.78 -11.24
N PRO A 2 2.42 -17.97 -10.04
CA PRO A 2 2.14 -16.87 -9.14
C PRO A 2 3.44 -16.17 -8.77
N MET A 3 3.47 -14.85 -8.92
CA MET A 3 4.62 -14.02 -8.56
C MET A 3 4.65 -13.88 -7.04
N LYS A 4 5.69 -14.42 -6.40
CA LYS A 4 5.89 -14.29 -4.97
C LYS A 4 6.76 -13.05 -4.72
N MET A 5 6.17 -12.04 -4.09
CA MET A 5 6.86 -10.83 -3.69
C MET A 5 6.83 -10.69 -2.16
N THR A 6 7.96 -10.35 -1.60
CA THR A 6 8.10 -10.04 -0.17
C THR A 6 8.32 -8.54 -0.03
N THR A 7 7.57 -7.92 0.89
CA THR A 7 7.80 -6.53 1.27
C THR A 7 8.50 -6.50 2.62
N LEU A 8 9.63 -5.80 2.66
CA LEU A 8 10.40 -5.59 3.87
C LEU A 8 10.45 -4.11 4.22
N ILE A 9 10.18 -3.79 5.48
CA ILE A 9 10.34 -2.46 6.07
C ILE A 9 11.18 -2.63 7.34
N ARG A 10 12.22 -1.82 7.49
CA ARG A 10 13.10 -1.87 8.65
C ARG A 10 12.76 -0.73 9.60
N ALA A 11 12.75 -1.01 10.90
CA ALA A 11 12.51 0.03 11.90
C ALA A 11 13.55 1.16 11.85
N ALA A 12 14.79 0.85 11.47
CA ALA A 12 15.85 1.83 11.32
C ALA A 12 15.67 2.77 10.09
N THR A 13 14.92 2.31 9.07
CA THR A 13 14.66 3.08 7.84
C THR A 13 13.19 2.96 7.48
N PRO A 14 12.26 3.52 8.28
CA PRO A 14 10.82 3.29 8.13
C PRO A 14 10.24 3.89 6.83
N ASP A 15 10.96 4.81 6.22
CA ASP A 15 10.56 5.48 4.98
C ASP A 15 11.09 4.77 3.72
N VAL A 16 11.81 3.65 3.90
CA VAL A 16 12.30 2.83 2.79
C VAL A 16 11.60 1.48 2.78
N VAL A 17 10.93 1.20 1.68
CA VAL A 17 10.28 -0.09 1.42
C VAL A 17 11.12 -0.88 0.44
N TYR A 18 11.46 -2.09 0.81
CA TYR A 18 12.13 -3.05 -0.06
C TYR A 18 11.10 -4.02 -0.63
N LEU A 19 10.98 -4.06 -1.95
CA LEU A 19 10.22 -5.07 -2.67
C LEU A 19 11.17 -6.15 -3.15
N ILE A 20 11.05 -7.34 -2.60
CA ILE A 20 11.94 -8.47 -2.89
C ILE A 20 11.20 -9.45 -3.80
N ASN A 21 11.78 -9.75 -4.94
CA ASN A 21 11.28 -10.71 -5.91
C ASN A 21 12.15 -11.98 -5.89
N ASP A 22 11.64 -13.02 -5.24
CA ASP A 22 12.37 -14.27 -5.06
C ASP A 22 12.62 -15.02 -6.39
N ALA A 23 11.68 -14.89 -7.33
CA ALA A 23 11.78 -15.58 -8.62
C ALA A 23 12.96 -15.03 -9.46
N GLN A 24 13.27 -13.74 -9.31
CA GLN A 24 14.34 -13.07 -10.07
C GLN A 24 15.59 -12.79 -9.24
N LYS A 25 15.59 -13.16 -7.96
CA LYS A 25 16.65 -12.82 -7.02
C LYS A 25 17.02 -11.34 -7.10
N SER A 26 16.00 -10.49 -7.09
CA SER A 26 16.15 -9.04 -7.18
C SER A 26 15.37 -8.32 -6.09
N TYR A 27 15.75 -7.09 -5.79
CA TYR A 27 15.00 -6.21 -4.90
C TYR A 27 14.99 -4.78 -5.42
N THR A 28 13.97 -4.04 -5.06
CA THR A 28 13.85 -2.60 -5.36
C THR A 28 13.64 -1.84 -4.06
N GLU A 29 14.32 -0.72 -3.93
CA GLU A 29 14.14 0.24 -2.83
C GLU A 29 13.20 1.34 -3.28
N ILE A 30 12.17 1.57 -2.51
CA ILE A 30 11.19 2.65 -2.72
C ILE A 30 11.29 3.60 -1.54
N ASP A 31 11.73 4.82 -1.80
CA ASP A 31 11.67 5.93 -0.85
C ASP A 31 10.25 6.50 -0.84
N THR A 32 9.50 6.19 0.22
CA THR A 32 8.11 6.60 0.33
C THR A 32 7.95 8.11 0.51
N ASN A 33 8.96 8.81 1.07
CA ASN A 33 8.92 10.27 1.20
C ASN A 33 9.02 10.94 -0.17
N LYS A 34 9.97 10.52 -1.01
CA LYS A 34 10.10 11.04 -2.38
C LYS A 34 8.84 10.79 -3.21
N THR A 35 8.28 9.58 -3.10
CA THR A 35 7.04 9.23 -3.79
C THR A 35 5.89 10.12 -3.33
N ARG A 36 5.77 10.37 -2.02
CA ARG A 36 4.76 11.26 -1.46
C ARG A 36 4.92 12.69 -1.94
N GLU A 37 6.14 13.25 -1.88
CA GLU A 37 6.40 14.60 -2.37
C GLU A 37 6.05 14.80 -3.85
N GLN A 38 6.33 13.80 -4.68
CA GLN A 38 5.96 13.83 -6.09
C GLN A 38 4.44 13.81 -6.27
N LEU A 39 3.75 12.96 -5.52
CA LEU A 39 2.29 12.88 -5.55
C LEU A 39 1.63 14.16 -5.01
N GLU A 40 2.16 14.76 -3.96
CA GLU A 40 1.64 16.01 -3.41
C GLU A 40 1.74 17.18 -4.40
N LYS A 41 2.82 17.23 -5.19
CA LYS A 41 3.00 18.26 -6.24
C LYS A 41 1.96 18.16 -7.36
N THR A 42 1.47 16.96 -7.64
CA THR A 42 0.51 16.69 -8.72
C THR A 42 -0.95 16.66 -8.24
N ARG A 43 -1.16 16.64 -6.94
CA ARG A 43 -2.48 16.53 -6.32
C ARG A 43 -3.07 17.90 -6.05
N GLY A 44 -4.31 18.09 -6.45
CA GLY A 44 -5.11 19.25 -6.05
C GLY A 44 -5.40 19.27 -4.54
N LYS A 45 -5.95 20.38 -4.06
CA LYS A 45 -6.41 20.55 -2.67
C LYS A 45 -7.43 19.44 -2.34
N ARG A 46 -7.22 18.76 -1.24
CA ARG A 46 -8.09 17.66 -0.81
C ARG A 46 -8.92 18.09 0.40
N GLU A 47 -10.17 17.63 0.42
CA GLU A 47 -11.03 17.78 1.59
C GLU A 47 -10.46 16.98 2.78
N PRO A 48 -10.67 17.46 4.03
CA PRO A 48 -10.22 16.75 5.21
C PRO A 48 -10.95 15.42 5.40
N TRP A 49 -10.30 14.52 6.11
CA TRP A 49 -10.92 13.28 6.54
C TRP A 49 -11.90 13.52 7.68
N THR A 50 -13.05 12.89 7.61
CA THR A 50 -14.08 12.88 8.65
C THR A 50 -14.21 11.47 9.21
N VAL A 51 -14.28 11.35 10.53
CA VAL A 51 -14.44 10.07 11.22
C VAL A 51 -15.72 10.13 12.05
N LYS A 52 -16.62 9.19 11.77
CA LYS A 52 -17.86 8.98 12.53
C LYS A 52 -17.74 7.68 13.31
N LYS A 53 -17.92 7.73 14.63
CA LYS A 53 -18.03 6.51 15.44
C LYS A 53 -19.38 5.83 15.18
N LEU A 54 -19.33 4.53 14.94
CA LEU A 54 -20.51 3.69 14.75
C LEU A 54 -20.83 2.88 16.02
N GLY A 55 -19.85 2.71 16.92
CA GLY A 55 -20.03 2.01 18.18
C GLY A 55 -18.82 1.18 18.58
N LYS A 56 -19.06 0.21 19.46
CA LYS A 56 -18.07 -0.77 19.89
C LYS A 56 -18.52 -2.16 19.46
N GLU A 57 -17.60 -2.93 18.94
CA GLU A 57 -17.84 -4.30 18.50
C GLU A 57 -16.67 -5.21 18.87
N THR A 58 -16.94 -6.49 19.01
CA THR A 58 -15.89 -7.50 19.19
C THR A 58 -15.58 -8.16 17.85
N VAL A 59 -14.35 -8.08 17.41
CA VAL A 59 -13.87 -8.70 16.17
C VAL A 59 -12.69 -9.63 16.50
N ASN A 60 -12.85 -10.92 16.22
CA ASN A 60 -11.84 -11.96 16.50
C ASN A 60 -11.31 -11.95 17.94
N GLY A 61 -12.17 -11.65 18.93
CA GLY A 61 -11.82 -11.59 20.34
C GLY A 61 -11.23 -10.25 20.80
N TYR A 62 -11.04 -9.28 19.90
CA TYR A 62 -10.58 -7.94 20.24
C TYR A 62 -11.77 -6.98 20.42
N SER A 63 -11.77 -6.21 21.52
CA SER A 63 -12.71 -5.10 21.70
C SER A 63 -12.30 -3.94 20.81
N CYS A 64 -13.16 -3.54 19.88
CA CYS A 64 -12.86 -2.57 18.85
C CYS A 64 -13.78 -1.35 18.91
N GLU A 65 -13.21 -0.18 18.64
CA GLU A 65 -13.99 0.99 18.20
C GLU A 65 -14.28 0.83 16.71
N HIS A 66 -15.56 0.86 16.34
CA HIS A 66 -16.00 0.81 14.95
C HIS A 66 -16.20 2.23 14.43
N VAL A 67 -15.54 2.57 13.35
CA VAL A 67 -15.57 3.90 12.75
C VAL A 67 -15.80 3.86 11.25
N LEU A 68 -16.57 4.82 10.75
CA LEU A 68 -16.72 5.14 9.34
C LEU A 68 -15.84 6.35 9.02
N ILE A 69 -15.03 6.24 8.00
CA ILE A 69 -14.07 7.26 7.58
C ILE A 69 -14.41 7.67 6.16
N THR A 70 -14.65 8.96 5.96
CA THR A 70 -15.03 9.54 4.67
C THR A 70 -14.16 10.76 4.38
N ARG A 71 -14.17 11.21 3.13
CA ARG A 71 -13.41 12.37 2.70
C ARG A 71 -14.27 13.24 1.80
N GLY A 72 -14.83 14.32 2.35
CA GLY A 72 -15.71 15.22 1.62
C GLY A 72 -16.98 14.55 1.09
N ASP A 73 -17.84 15.34 0.48
CA ASP A 73 -19.10 14.85 -0.09
C ASP A 73 -18.93 14.11 -1.41
N ASP A 74 -17.88 14.44 -2.15
CA ASP A 74 -17.55 13.84 -3.46
C ASP A 74 -16.66 12.60 -3.36
N ALA A 75 -16.39 12.10 -2.14
CA ALA A 75 -15.59 10.90 -1.97
C ALA A 75 -16.25 9.72 -2.67
N LYS A 76 -15.49 9.06 -3.56
CA LYS A 76 -15.93 7.88 -4.29
C LYS A 76 -15.92 6.62 -3.43
N SER A 77 -15.23 6.65 -2.30
CA SER A 77 -15.06 5.50 -1.42
C SER A 77 -15.26 5.86 0.04
N GLU A 78 -15.71 4.88 0.80
CA GLU A 78 -15.87 4.90 2.24
C GLU A 78 -15.01 3.81 2.86
N LEU A 79 -14.43 4.11 4.03
CA LEU A 79 -13.61 3.17 4.77
C LEU A 79 -14.28 2.90 6.11
N GLU A 80 -14.44 1.64 6.44
CA GLU A 80 -14.84 1.24 7.79
C GLU A 80 -13.68 0.53 8.49
N TRP A 81 -13.37 0.98 9.70
CA TRP A 81 -12.31 0.41 10.50
C TRP A 81 -12.81 -0.02 11.87
N TRP A 82 -12.33 -1.17 12.32
CA TRP A 82 -12.46 -1.69 13.67
C TRP A 82 -11.10 -1.66 14.32
N THR A 83 -10.86 -0.68 15.19
CA THR A 83 -9.56 -0.45 15.82
C THR A 83 -9.57 -0.90 17.26
N SER A 84 -8.52 -1.59 17.70
CA SER A 84 -8.35 -2.06 19.07
C SER A 84 -7.01 -1.59 19.65
N LYS A 85 -7.01 -1.26 20.94
CA LYS A 85 -5.80 -0.96 21.73
C LYS A 85 -5.17 -2.21 22.33
N ASP A 86 -5.88 -3.33 22.30
CA ASP A 86 -5.51 -4.57 22.99
C ASP A 86 -4.85 -5.61 22.08
N VAL A 87 -4.39 -5.22 20.90
CA VAL A 87 -3.72 -6.14 19.98
C VAL A 87 -2.27 -6.32 20.40
N ALA A 88 -1.90 -7.54 20.76
CA ALA A 88 -0.60 -7.86 21.36
C ALA A 88 0.60 -7.31 20.56
N GLY A 89 1.27 -6.32 21.12
CA GLY A 89 2.46 -5.69 20.52
C GLY A 89 2.20 -4.79 19.31
N LEU A 90 0.95 -4.62 18.89
CA LEU A 90 0.55 -3.73 17.82
C LEU A 90 -0.26 -2.56 18.38
N ASN A 91 0.02 -1.37 17.92
CA ASN A 91 -0.59 -0.14 18.39
C ASN A 91 -0.81 0.84 17.23
N TYR A 92 -1.24 2.05 17.56
CA TYR A 92 -1.41 3.13 16.60
C TYR A 92 -0.15 3.40 15.75
N GLU A 93 1.05 3.40 16.33
CA GLU A 93 2.31 3.64 15.59
C GLU A 93 2.62 2.49 14.63
N SER A 94 2.31 1.25 15.02
CA SER A 94 2.41 0.08 14.13
C SER A 94 1.46 0.22 12.93
N MET A 95 0.24 0.68 13.18
CA MET A 95 -0.74 0.97 12.12
C MET A 95 -0.28 2.10 11.21
N ARG A 96 0.21 3.19 11.79
CA ARG A 96 0.76 4.32 11.04
C ARG A 96 1.92 3.89 10.14
N GLY A 97 2.84 3.06 10.63
CA GLY A 97 3.93 2.50 9.83
C GLY A 97 3.43 1.65 8.66
N LEU A 98 2.40 0.83 8.89
CA LEU A 98 1.77 0.03 7.83
C LEU A 98 1.08 0.89 6.78
N MET A 99 0.37 1.93 7.21
CA MET A 99 -0.38 2.83 6.32
C MET A 99 0.53 3.74 5.48
N ARG A 100 1.71 4.12 5.99
CA ARG A 100 2.70 4.92 5.24
C ARG A 100 3.14 4.29 3.91
N ARG A 101 2.96 2.99 3.75
CA ARG A 101 3.26 2.26 2.50
C ARG A 101 2.40 2.69 1.31
N ASN A 102 1.20 3.18 1.58
CA ASN A 102 0.31 3.64 0.53
C ASN A 102 0.46 5.16 0.41
N ALA A 103 1.10 5.61 -0.65
CA ALA A 103 1.30 7.04 -0.92
C ALA A 103 -0.02 7.85 -0.97
N ASP A 104 -1.16 7.15 -1.11
CA ASP A 104 -2.50 7.71 -1.03
C ASP A 104 -3.02 7.88 0.40
N ASN A 105 -2.43 7.19 1.37
CA ASN A 105 -2.83 7.29 2.77
C ASN A 105 -2.12 8.47 3.41
N ASP A 106 -2.85 9.54 3.41
CA ASP A 106 -2.57 10.82 4.00
C ASP A 106 -2.38 10.67 5.53
N GLU A 107 -1.39 11.32 6.09
CA GLU A 107 -1.27 11.47 7.55
C GLU A 107 -2.56 12.04 8.16
N GLY A 108 -3.36 12.73 7.35
CA GLY A 108 -4.66 13.25 7.72
C GLY A 108 -5.65 12.19 8.17
N ILE A 109 -5.67 11.00 7.56
CA ILE A 109 -6.58 9.92 7.99
C ILE A 109 -6.21 9.42 9.40
N MET A 110 -4.91 9.21 9.64
CA MET A 110 -4.43 8.74 10.94
C MET A 110 -4.66 9.79 12.04
N LYS A 111 -4.48 11.07 11.69
CA LYS A 111 -4.81 12.18 12.60
C LYS A 111 -6.30 12.20 12.92
N ALA A 112 -7.17 12.12 11.91
CA ALA A 112 -8.62 12.14 12.10
C ALA A 112 -9.12 10.96 12.96
N VAL A 113 -8.59 9.76 12.73
CA VAL A 113 -8.90 8.55 13.53
C VAL A 113 -8.47 8.74 14.99
N ARG A 114 -7.28 9.29 15.23
CA ARG A 114 -6.80 9.60 16.58
C ARG A 114 -7.65 10.66 17.26
N ASP A 115 -7.94 11.76 16.57
CA ASP A 115 -8.75 12.85 17.11
C ASP A 115 -10.17 12.37 17.47
N ALA A 116 -10.68 11.37 16.75
CA ALA A 116 -11.93 10.68 17.09
C ALA A 116 -11.80 9.69 18.26
N GLY A 117 -10.61 9.47 18.82
CA GLY A 117 -10.37 8.52 19.91
C GLY A 117 -10.47 7.05 19.50
N ALA A 118 -10.25 6.76 18.22
CA ALA A 118 -10.17 5.41 17.66
C ALA A 118 -8.71 5.00 17.35
N ASP A 119 -7.76 5.53 18.10
CA ASP A 119 -6.32 5.41 17.97
C ASP A 119 -5.80 4.01 18.40
N GLY A 120 -6.25 2.98 17.71
CA GLY A 120 -5.83 1.60 17.91
C GLY A 120 -5.19 1.02 16.65
N PHE A 121 -4.86 -0.28 16.72
CA PHE A 121 -4.51 -1.05 15.53
C PHE A 121 -5.78 -1.54 14.85
N ALA A 122 -5.91 -1.38 13.53
CA ALA A 122 -7.09 -1.83 12.81
C ALA A 122 -7.07 -3.37 12.69
N VAL A 123 -7.98 -4.01 13.40
CA VAL A 123 -8.21 -5.46 13.36
C VAL A 123 -8.99 -5.85 12.11
N LYS A 124 -9.89 -4.98 11.68
CA LYS A 124 -10.64 -5.15 10.43
C LYS A 124 -10.75 -3.83 9.70
N MET A 125 -10.63 -3.87 8.40
CA MET A 125 -10.84 -2.74 7.50
C MET A 125 -11.66 -3.18 6.31
N ILE A 126 -12.63 -2.38 5.93
CA ILE A 126 -13.46 -2.57 4.75
C ILE A 126 -13.38 -1.28 3.92
N THR A 127 -13.17 -1.43 2.63
CA THR A 127 -13.29 -0.35 1.66
C THR A 127 -14.49 -0.61 0.76
N ARG A 128 -15.37 0.37 0.61
CA ARG A 128 -16.51 0.33 -0.30
C ARG A 128 -16.50 1.53 -1.23
N GLU A 129 -17.10 1.39 -2.38
CA GLU A 129 -17.56 2.54 -3.15
C GLU A 129 -18.76 3.17 -2.45
N LYS A 130 -18.83 4.50 -2.43
CA LYS A 130 -19.93 5.23 -1.79
C LYS A 130 -21.28 4.80 -2.38
N GLY A 131 -22.19 4.39 -1.51
CA GLY A 131 -23.51 3.89 -1.91
C GLY A 131 -23.53 2.44 -2.39
N ASN A 132 -22.41 1.74 -2.42
CA ASN A 132 -22.36 0.31 -2.74
C ASN A 132 -22.16 -0.52 -1.46
N LEU A 133 -23.05 -1.46 -1.20
CA LEU A 133 -22.96 -2.34 -0.01
C LEU A 133 -21.88 -3.41 -0.16
N ASN A 134 -21.47 -3.74 -1.38
CA ASN A 134 -20.44 -4.74 -1.62
C ASN A 134 -19.05 -4.15 -1.38
N PRO A 135 -18.20 -4.80 -0.56
CA PRO A 135 -16.85 -4.34 -0.32
C PRO A 135 -15.98 -4.53 -1.56
N VAL A 136 -15.20 -3.50 -1.90
CA VAL A 136 -14.12 -3.59 -2.89
C VAL A 136 -12.92 -4.33 -2.30
N MET A 137 -12.68 -4.11 -1.00
CA MET A 137 -11.60 -4.76 -0.26
C MET A 137 -12.03 -5.00 1.19
N THR A 138 -11.68 -6.16 1.71
CA THR A 138 -11.76 -6.47 3.13
C THR A 138 -10.39 -6.97 3.60
N MET A 139 -9.90 -6.39 4.69
CA MET A 139 -8.74 -6.88 5.42
C MET A 139 -9.16 -7.19 6.84
N GLU A 140 -8.77 -8.34 7.34
CA GLU A 140 -9.10 -8.79 8.69
C GLU A 140 -7.93 -9.56 9.30
N ILE A 141 -7.61 -9.26 10.56
CA ILE A 141 -6.60 -9.96 11.32
C ILE A 141 -7.28 -11.06 12.13
N SER A 142 -7.04 -12.29 11.75
CA SER A 142 -7.58 -13.45 12.44
C SER A 142 -6.79 -13.84 13.68
N LYS A 143 -5.46 -13.59 13.69
CA LYS A 143 -4.57 -13.97 14.79
C LYS A 143 -3.31 -13.11 14.79
N VAL A 144 -2.85 -12.76 15.99
CA VAL A 144 -1.55 -12.14 16.23
C VAL A 144 -0.77 -13.01 17.20
N GLU A 145 0.45 -13.37 16.83
CA GLU A 145 1.37 -14.12 17.69
C GLU A 145 2.65 -13.31 17.90
N LYS A 146 3.01 -13.12 19.15
CA LYS A 146 4.30 -12.54 19.52
C LYS A 146 5.33 -13.66 19.65
N LYS A 147 6.32 -13.68 18.77
CA LYS A 147 7.41 -14.66 18.80
C LYS A 147 8.73 -14.03 18.41
N SER A 148 9.82 -14.63 18.84
CA SER A 148 11.14 -14.26 18.35
C SER A 148 11.27 -14.64 16.88
N VAL A 149 11.78 -13.72 16.06
CA VAL A 149 11.99 -13.93 14.63
C VAL A 149 13.48 -13.77 14.33
N PRO A 150 14.11 -14.65 13.54
CA PRO A 150 15.51 -14.51 13.16
C PRO A 150 15.77 -13.17 12.47
N ALA A 151 16.86 -12.49 12.84
CA ALA A 151 17.24 -11.21 12.26
C ALA A 151 17.40 -11.29 10.71
N ALA A 152 17.83 -12.43 10.20
CA ALA A 152 17.96 -12.68 8.76
C ALA A 152 16.67 -12.48 7.96
N LEU A 153 15.49 -12.61 8.58
CA LEU A 153 14.21 -12.32 7.90
C LEU A 153 14.01 -10.83 7.63
N PHE A 154 14.78 -9.96 8.27
CA PHE A 154 14.76 -8.50 8.06
C PHE A 154 15.92 -8.03 7.20
N GLU A 155 16.61 -8.93 6.52
CA GLU A 155 17.70 -8.65 5.61
C GLU A 155 17.33 -9.02 4.18
N ILE A 156 17.97 -8.33 3.23
CA ILE A 156 17.88 -8.72 1.82
C ILE A 156 18.71 -9.99 1.66
N PRO A 157 18.14 -11.05 1.09
CA PRO A 157 18.86 -12.30 0.95
C PRO A 157 20.16 -12.15 0.14
N ALA A 158 21.22 -12.86 0.53
CA ALA A 158 22.48 -12.79 -0.16
C ALA A 158 22.34 -13.18 -1.64
N GLY A 159 23.05 -12.50 -2.51
CA GLY A 159 23.01 -12.76 -3.97
C GLY A 159 21.86 -12.09 -4.72
N TYR A 160 20.98 -11.34 -4.02
CA TYR A 160 19.96 -10.54 -4.68
C TYR A 160 20.55 -9.25 -5.26
N LYS A 161 20.14 -8.91 -6.47
CA LYS A 161 20.59 -7.69 -7.17
C LYS A 161 19.56 -6.57 -7.00
N LYS A 162 20.07 -5.36 -6.80
CA LYS A 162 19.20 -4.17 -6.81
C LYS A 162 18.70 -3.92 -8.23
N ALA A 163 17.39 -3.82 -8.38
CA ALA A 163 16.71 -3.43 -9.60
C ALA A 163 16.17 -2.00 -9.46
N GLU A 164 16.30 -1.20 -10.51
CA GLU A 164 15.85 0.19 -10.49
C GLU A 164 14.38 0.30 -10.91
N GLY A 165 13.65 1.11 -10.15
CA GLY A 165 12.26 1.46 -10.41
C GLY A 165 11.26 0.32 -10.19
N MET A 166 9.97 0.67 -10.23
CA MET A 166 8.87 -0.28 -10.02
C MET A 166 8.82 -1.36 -11.13
N MET A 167 9.21 -1.05 -12.35
CA MET A 167 9.29 -2.00 -13.45
C MET A 167 10.38 -3.05 -13.21
N GLY A 168 11.51 -2.66 -12.58
CA GLY A 168 12.53 -3.61 -12.14
C GLY A 168 12.04 -4.55 -11.06
N ALA A 169 11.25 -4.04 -10.10
CA ALA A 169 10.62 -4.85 -9.07
C ALA A 169 9.63 -5.88 -9.64
N MET A 170 8.89 -5.49 -10.67
CA MET A 170 7.92 -6.35 -11.37
C MET A 170 8.59 -7.35 -12.34
N GLY A 171 9.92 -7.29 -12.49
CA GLY A 171 10.64 -8.20 -13.35
C GLY A 171 10.60 -7.86 -14.84
N VAL A 172 10.09 -6.70 -15.18
CA VAL A 172 10.04 -6.23 -16.57
C VAL A 172 11.44 -5.84 -17.06
N ALA A 173 12.40 -5.68 -16.14
CA ALA A 173 13.80 -5.37 -16.45
C ALA A 173 14.66 -6.63 -16.74
N SER A 174 14.12 -7.84 -16.68
CA SER A 174 14.89 -9.02 -17.08
C SER A 174 15.13 -9.01 -18.60
N PRO A 175 16.30 -9.43 -19.07
CA PRO A 175 16.61 -9.48 -20.50
C PRO A 175 15.56 -10.29 -21.29
N GLU A 176 14.99 -11.34 -20.69
CA GLU A 176 13.97 -12.18 -21.30
C GLU A 176 12.64 -11.44 -21.50
N VAL A 177 12.21 -10.65 -20.51
CA VAL A 177 10.98 -9.86 -20.60
C VAL A 177 11.18 -8.67 -21.53
N GLN A 178 12.35 -8.04 -21.52
CA GLN A 178 12.69 -7.00 -22.49
C GLN A 178 12.69 -7.53 -23.92
N GLU A 179 13.20 -8.72 -24.13
CA GLU A 179 13.19 -9.36 -25.45
C GLU A 179 11.76 -9.76 -25.87
N GLN A 180 10.93 -10.25 -24.94
CA GLN A 180 9.51 -10.51 -25.22
C GLN A 180 8.73 -9.22 -25.51
N MET A 181 8.97 -8.13 -24.75
CA MET A 181 8.40 -6.82 -25.04
C MET A 181 8.86 -6.28 -26.41
N ARG A 182 10.15 -6.41 -26.74
CA ARG A 182 10.68 -6.01 -28.04
C ARG A 182 9.97 -6.77 -29.17
N LYS A 183 9.86 -8.10 -29.04
CA LYS A 183 9.14 -8.93 -30.02
C LYS A 183 7.64 -8.59 -30.12
N ALA A 184 7.02 -8.30 -28.97
CA ALA A 184 5.63 -7.85 -28.97
C ALA A 184 5.46 -6.51 -29.68
N MET A 185 6.39 -5.56 -29.46
CA MET A 185 6.39 -4.27 -30.16
C MET A 185 6.68 -4.40 -31.66
N GLU A 186 7.54 -5.32 -32.07
CA GLU A 186 7.80 -5.59 -33.48
C GLU A 186 6.58 -6.12 -34.23
N ASN A 187 5.74 -6.88 -33.52
CA ASN A 187 4.50 -7.46 -34.07
C ASN A 187 3.28 -6.50 -34.01
N MET A 188 3.44 -5.31 -33.43
CA MET A 188 2.37 -4.29 -33.39
C MET A 188 2.25 -3.56 -34.71
N THR A 189 1.02 -3.26 -35.11
CA THR A 189 0.75 -2.39 -36.25
C THR A 189 1.23 -0.96 -35.96
N PRO A 190 1.52 -0.15 -36.99
CA PRO A 190 1.92 1.25 -36.80
C PRO A 190 0.91 2.06 -35.98
N GLU A 191 -0.38 1.78 -36.12
CA GLU A 191 -1.44 2.45 -35.36
C GLU A 191 -1.41 2.05 -33.86
N GLN A 192 -1.19 0.78 -33.56
CA GLN A 192 -1.08 0.28 -32.18
C GLN A 192 0.16 0.86 -31.48
N ARG A 193 1.30 1.00 -32.20
CA ARG A 193 2.50 1.65 -31.65
C ARG A 193 2.24 3.11 -31.29
N LYS A 194 1.57 3.83 -32.20
CA LYS A 194 1.23 5.25 -31.97
C LYS A 194 0.32 5.44 -30.76
N GLN A 195 -0.70 4.60 -30.61
CA GLN A 195 -1.60 4.64 -29.45
C GLN A 195 -0.85 4.36 -28.13
N MET A 196 0.09 3.41 -28.16
CA MET A 196 0.89 3.06 -26.99
C MET A 196 1.87 4.18 -26.62
N GLU A 197 2.52 4.81 -27.63
CA GLU A 197 3.39 5.97 -27.41
C GLU A 197 2.61 7.18 -26.84
N GLU A 198 1.43 7.46 -27.36
CA GLU A 198 0.58 8.53 -26.85
C GLU A 198 0.14 8.25 -25.40
N MET A 199 -0.14 7.00 -25.05
CA MET A 199 -0.50 6.60 -23.71
C MET A 199 0.70 6.71 -22.74
N MET A 200 1.90 6.34 -23.18
CA MET A 200 3.13 6.50 -22.40
C MET A 200 3.52 7.97 -22.21
N GLN A 201 3.34 8.82 -23.22
CA GLN A 201 3.58 10.27 -23.10
C GLN A 201 2.61 10.94 -22.14
N ARG A 202 1.35 10.48 -22.06
CA ARG A 202 0.36 11.00 -21.09
C ARG A 202 0.68 10.59 -19.64
N GLN A 203 1.49 9.57 -19.43
CA GLN A 203 1.90 9.10 -18.09
C GLN A 203 3.25 9.66 -17.64
N GLN A 204 3.99 10.37 -18.50
CA GLN A 204 5.19 11.09 -18.08
C GLN A 204 4.78 12.45 -17.51
N PRO A 205 5.01 12.72 -16.23
CA PRO A 205 4.80 14.04 -15.67
C PRO A 205 5.80 15.02 -16.30
N LYS A 206 5.28 16.17 -16.76
CA LYS A 206 6.10 17.34 -17.14
C LYS A 206 6.76 17.91 -15.89
#